data_b60b30d4be5c488ae56d18d3f6a7a88f
#
_entry.id   b60b30d4be5c488ae56d18d3f6a7a88f
#
_cell.length_a   1.000
_cell.length_b   1.000
_cell.length_c   1.000
_cell.angle_alpha   90.00
_cell.angle_beta   90.00
_cell.angle_gamma   90.00
#
_symmetry.space_group_name_H-M   'P 1'
#
loop_
_entity.id
_entity.type
_entity.pdbx_description
1 polymer ?
#
loop_
_entity_poly.entity_id
_entity_poly.type
_entity_poly.pdbx_seq_one_letter_code
_entity_poly.pdbx_strand_id
1 'polypeptide(L)'
;MTNTREIINEYCEQKFANDATRKPKIMASMSRDDLFEMEERLGKSLFEFTADEMEDYFVNLSTEKTYKGRNKPISATYMNQLISYYRDMIQWHMKQTGVYHENVLFDKRFKFSLSASRKDETPIVTKETLERVCLSLDEMFDSVEADLYKLLYWLCYSGCFDYNDLLTFKDKDIDMDARTIKIGSRKIHLKDECFELLKHHHDENMYQNYRFTSIMVPYHGSFIWIPFWVSAEDKDKSDIELFEKYQELNNERSMNRVANLLSRKMAQFRKEKNIMISFDVLYYRGIYDYMLQKIGYDRTVELIRSKGNRGNTEDLAELTKILKEYGARCEIKNDIYRTKYSIDSNFIR
;
A
#
# COMPACT_ATOMS: atom_id res chain seq x y z
N MET A 1 38.89 -2.62 18.16
CA MET A 1 37.57 -2.15 17.75
C MET A 1 36.84 -3.29 17.06
N THR A 2 35.67 -3.64 17.49
CA THR A 2 34.86 -4.68 16.85
C THR A 2 34.46 -4.19 15.46
N ASN A 3 34.72 -4.96 14.41
CA ASN A 3 34.41 -4.54 13.05
C ASN A 3 32.90 -4.77 12.75
N THR A 4 32.09 -3.76 12.95
CA THR A 4 30.64 -3.81 12.74
C THR A 4 30.27 -4.29 11.33
N ARG A 5 31.04 -3.93 10.30
CA ARG A 5 30.80 -4.36 8.92
C ARG A 5 30.96 -5.87 8.74
N GLU A 6 31.98 -6.47 9.35
CA GLU A 6 32.17 -7.92 9.34
C GLU A 6 31.03 -8.63 10.07
N ILE A 7 30.62 -8.12 11.22
CA ILE A 7 29.52 -8.69 12.00
C ILE A 7 28.19 -8.62 11.23
N ILE A 8 27.89 -7.50 10.53
CA ILE A 8 26.70 -7.40 9.67
C ILE A 8 26.74 -8.49 8.59
N ASN A 9 27.89 -8.71 7.96
CA ASN A 9 28.05 -9.73 6.94
C ASN A 9 27.81 -11.14 7.50
N GLU A 10 28.47 -11.49 8.61
CA GLU A 10 28.31 -12.79 9.27
C GLU A 10 26.86 -13.04 9.72
N TYR A 11 26.23 -12.04 10.33
CA TYR A 11 24.82 -12.11 10.73
C TYR A 11 23.90 -12.36 9.54
N CYS A 12 24.07 -11.62 8.44
CA CYS A 12 23.28 -11.79 7.24
C CYS A 12 23.52 -13.14 6.57
N GLU A 13 24.77 -13.62 6.53
CA GLU A 13 25.11 -14.94 6.00
C GLU A 13 24.45 -16.07 6.79
N GLN A 14 24.43 -15.99 8.12
CA GLN A 14 23.83 -17.03 8.96
C GLN A 14 22.30 -16.93 9.00
N LYS A 15 21.76 -15.75 9.21
CA LYS A 15 20.32 -15.56 9.44
C LYS A 15 19.47 -15.70 8.17
N PHE A 16 20.03 -15.30 7.02
CA PHE A 16 19.33 -15.26 5.74
C PHE A 16 19.99 -16.16 4.69
N ALA A 17 20.70 -17.21 5.11
CA ALA A 17 21.41 -18.15 4.24
C ALA A 17 20.54 -18.71 3.11
N ASN A 18 19.30 -19.03 3.41
CA ASN A 18 18.34 -19.64 2.49
C ASN A 18 17.48 -18.62 1.69
N ASP A 19 17.72 -17.31 1.83
CA ASP A 19 16.96 -16.27 1.15
C ASP A 19 17.87 -15.40 0.27
N ALA A 20 18.22 -15.94 -0.89
CA ALA A 20 19.12 -15.30 -1.86
C ALA A 20 18.59 -13.92 -2.35
N THR A 21 17.30 -13.70 -2.31
CA THR A 21 16.68 -12.44 -2.75
C THR A 21 16.69 -11.36 -1.66
N ARG A 22 16.47 -11.76 -0.42
CA ARG A 22 16.31 -10.84 0.72
C ARG A 22 17.64 -10.50 1.37
N LYS A 23 18.54 -11.48 1.48
CA LYS A 23 19.87 -11.31 2.09
C LYS A 23 20.65 -10.10 1.59
N PRO A 24 20.89 -9.90 0.27
CA PRO A 24 21.65 -8.74 -0.20
C PRO A 24 20.97 -7.42 0.08
N LYS A 25 19.63 -7.37 0.11
CA LYS A 25 18.87 -6.17 0.42
C LYS A 25 19.00 -5.76 1.89
N ILE A 26 18.94 -6.74 2.80
CA ILE A 26 19.10 -6.51 4.25
C ILE A 26 20.53 -6.08 4.54
N MET A 27 21.51 -6.80 4.01
CA MET A 27 22.91 -6.46 4.15
C MET A 27 23.21 -5.03 3.68
N ALA A 28 22.74 -4.65 2.50
CA ALA A 28 22.89 -3.27 1.99
C ALA A 28 22.13 -2.23 2.81
N SER A 29 21.03 -2.62 3.48
CA SER A 29 20.29 -1.73 4.36
C SER A 29 20.99 -1.48 5.69
N MET A 30 21.72 -2.47 6.22
CA MET A 30 22.45 -2.39 7.48
C MET A 30 23.87 -1.83 7.30
N SER A 31 24.57 -2.17 6.20
CA SER A 31 25.93 -1.71 5.89
C SER A 31 25.91 -0.30 5.30
N ARG A 32 25.57 0.69 6.12
CA ARG A 32 25.42 2.08 5.72
C ARG A 32 26.69 2.88 6.04
N ASP A 33 27.09 3.70 5.09
CA ASP A 33 28.29 4.54 5.25
C ASP A 33 28.13 5.54 6.41
N ASP A 34 26.93 6.14 6.58
CA ASP A 34 26.63 7.04 7.69
C ASP A 34 26.77 6.40 9.08
N LEU A 35 26.48 5.10 9.22
CA LEU A 35 26.76 4.38 10.47
C LEU A 35 28.27 4.27 10.73
N PHE A 36 29.04 3.92 9.71
CA PHE A 36 30.48 3.76 9.85
C PHE A 36 31.20 5.10 10.08
N GLU A 37 30.74 6.17 9.43
CA GLU A 37 31.20 7.52 9.68
C GLU A 37 30.93 7.96 11.14
N MET A 38 29.79 7.54 11.69
CA MET A 38 29.48 7.82 13.10
C MET A 38 30.35 7.02 14.05
N GLU A 39 30.62 5.73 13.78
CA GLU A 39 31.55 4.91 14.54
C GLU A 39 32.96 5.53 14.56
N GLU A 40 33.45 5.96 13.40
CA GLU A 40 34.74 6.64 13.27
C GLU A 40 34.79 7.94 14.09
N ARG A 41 33.75 8.77 13.98
CA ARG A 41 33.64 10.04 14.70
C ARG A 41 33.63 9.84 16.22
N LEU A 42 32.92 8.82 16.70
CA LEU A 42 32.79 8.55 18.14
C LEU A 42 33.94 7.71 18.71
N GLY A 43 34.74 7.09 17.86
CA GLY A 43 35.78 6.14 18.26
C GLY A 43 35.23 4.87 18.91
N LYS A 44 33.99 4.47 18.62
CA LYS A 44 33.26 3.37 19.23
C LYS A 44 32.60 2.51 18.14
N SER A 45 32.40 1.22 18.41
CA SER A 45 31.55 0.38 17.57
C SER A 45 30.06 0.57 17.89
N LEU A 46 29.17 0.20 16.96
CA LEU A 46 27.73 0.21 17.17
C LEU A 46 27.28 -0.49 18.46
N PHE A 47 28.04 -1.52 18.88
CA PHE A 47 27.74 -2.29 20.10
C PHE A 47 27.99 -1.52 21.40
N GLU A 48 28.73 -0.41 21.31
CA GLU A 48 29.11 0.44 22.44
C GLU A 48 28.33 1.78 22.46
N PHE A 49 27.42 1.98 21.49
CA PHE A 49 26.63 3.19 21.44
C PHE A 49 25.65 3.25 22.60
N THR A 50 25.54 4.42 23.19
CA THR A 50 24.49 4.74 24.17
C THR A 50 23.14 4.90 23.47
N ALA A 51 22.07 4.91 24.27
CA ALA A 51 20.73 5.15 23.73
C ALA A 51 20.60 6.53 23.07
N ASP A 52 21.27 7.55 23.60
CA ASP A 52 21.24 8.91 23.05
C ASP A 52 22.01 8.99 21.71
N GLU A 53 23.17 8.35 21.60
CA GLU A 53 23.94 8.25 20.35
C GLU A 53 23.16 7.49 19.26
N MET A 54 22.45 6.43 19.63
CA MET A 54 21.59 5.72 18.69
C MET A 54 20.37 6.55 18.28
N GLU A 55 19.80 7.32 19.20
CA GLU A 55 18.70 8.26 18.90
C GLU A 55 19.16 9.34 17.92
N ASP A 56 20.32 9.96 18.16
CA ASP A 56 20.93 10.93 17.25
C ASP A 56 21.16 10.33 15.84
N TYR A 57 21.64 9.10 15.77
CA TYR A 57 21.79 8.40 14.50
C TYR A 57 20.47 8.30 13.75
N PHE A 58 19.42 7.82 14.39
CA PHE A 58 18.12 7.64 13.74
C PHE A 58 17.40 8.96 13.44
N VAL A 59 17.58 9.98 14.29
CA VAL A 59 17.06 11.34 14.03
C VAL A 59 17.73 11.92 12.78
N ASN A 60 19.03 11.80 12.66
CA ASN A 60 19.76 12.25 11.46
C ASN A 60 19.29 11.52 10.21
N LEU A 61 19.10 10.21 10.27
CA LEU A 61 18.54 9.42 9.16
C LEU A 61 17.13 9.87 8.74
N SER A 62 16.33 10.39 9.70
CA SER A 62 14.98 10.88 9.42
C SER A 62 14.95 12.28 8.81
N THR A 63 15.99 13.07 9.05
CA THR A 63 16.09 14.48 8.66
C THR A 63 17.04 14.71 7.49
N GLU A 64 18.08 13.89 7.34
CA GLU A 64 19.06 14.06 6.29
C GLU A 64 18.55 13.62 4.91
N LYS A 65 18.86 14.48 3.93
CA LYS A 65 18.29 14.47 2.58
C LYS A 65 18.88 13.44 1.62
N THR A 66 19.83 12.59 2.04
CA THR A 66 20.60 11.79 1.09
C THR A 66 20.67 10.30 1.40
N TYR A 67 19.65 9.58 0.97
CA TYR A 67 19.81 8.15 0.71
C TYR A 67 19.83 7.89 -0.80
N LYS A 68 20.94 7.37 -1.33
CA LYS A 68 21.15 7.07 -2.78
C LYS A 68 20.87 8.24 -3.73
N GLY A 69 21.32 9.44 -3.37
CA GLY A 69 21.14 10.63 -4.20
C GLY A 69 19.68 11.11 -4.32
N ARG A 70 18.80 10.62 -3.50
CA ARG A 70 17.39 11.07 -3.40
C ARG A 70 17.22 11.96 -2.17
N ASN A 71 16.85 13.20 -2.39
CA ASN A 71 16.51 14.17 -1.34
C ASN A 71 15.21 13.80 -0.58
N LYS A 72 15.13 12.60 0.00
CA LYS A 72 13.94 12.19 0.76
C LYS A 72 14.34 11.60 2.11
N PRO A 73 13.71 12.03 3.19
CA PRO A 73 13.90 11.43 4.52
C PRO A 73 13.49 9.96 4.51
N ILE A 74 14.12 9.17 5.36
CA ILE A 74 13.80 7.76 5.53
C ILE A 74 12.41 7.63 6.18
N SER A 75 11.56 6.76 5.63
CA SER A 75 10.23 6.55 6.20
C SER A 75 10.30 5.88 7.57
N ALA A 76 9.37 6.21 8.46
CA ALA A 76 9.29 5.58 9.80
C ALA A 76 9.13 4.05 9.72
N THR A 77 8.48 3.51 8.69
CA THR A 77 8.39 2.06 8.43
C THR A 77 9.77 1.46 8.19
N TYR A 78 10.57 2.08 7.31
CA TYR A 78 11.92 1.61 7.03
C TYR A 78 12.83 1.79 8.25
N MET A 79 12.66 2.87 9.01
CA MET A 79 13.37 3.11 10.26
C MET A 79 13.12 1.99 11.27
N ASN A 80 11.85 1.67 11.55
CA ASN A 80 11.49 0.59 12.46
C ASN A 80 12.02 -0.77 11.99
N GLN A 81 12.06 -1.01 10.68
CA GLN A 81 12.64 -2.21 10.11
C GLN A 81 14.16 -2.27 10.32
N LEU A 82 14.86 -1.16 10.13
CA LEU A 82 16.30 -1.05 10.35
C LEU A 82 16.66 -1.25 11.83
N ILE A 83 15.92 -0.62 12.74
CA ILE A 83 16.05 -0.82 14.18
C ILE A 83 15.86 -2.29 14.56
N SER A 84 14.86 -2.96 13.96
CA SER A 84 14.65 -4.39 14.21
C SER A 84 15.84 -5.22 13.77
N TYR A 85 16.43 -4.93 12.61
CA TYR A 85 17.62 -5.66 12.14
C TYR A 85 18.83 -5.44 13.04
N TYR A 86 19.13 -4.20 13.43
CA TYR A 86 20.25 -3.94 14.35
C TYR A 86 20.01 -4.55 15.72
N ARG A 87 18.78 -4.48 16.24
CA ARG A 87 18.42 -5.13 17.52
C ARG A 87 18.65 -6.62 17.49
N ASP A 88 18.19 -7.29 16.44
CA ASP A 88 18.34 -8.73 16.28
C ASP A 88 19.82 -9.12 16.08
N MET A 89 20.58 -8.32 15.33
CA MET A 89 22.02 -8.52 15.13
C MET A 89 22.82 -8.39 16.44
N ILE A 90 22.55 -7.34 17.23
CA ILE A 90 23.22 -7.14 18.53
C ILE A 90 22.92 -8.32 19.47
N GLN A 91 21.67 -8.79 19.53
CA GLN A 91 21.30 -9.97 20.32
C GLN A 91 21.99 -11.25 19.83
N TRP A 92 22.08 -11.41 18.52
CA TRP A 92 22.77 -12.54 17.91
C TRP A 92 24.25 -12.50 18.24
N HIS A 93 24.93 -11.36 18.09
CA HIS A 93 26.35 -11.19 18.39
C HIS A 93 26.67 -11.47 19.88
N MET A 94 25.85 -10.97 20.80
CA MET A 94 25.96 -11.29 22.23
C MET A 94 25.91 -12.80 22.49
N LYS A 95 25.03 -13.52 21.81
CA LYS A 95 24.92 -14.98 21.95
C LYS A 95 26.14 -15.71 21.37
N GLN A 96 26.72 -15.21 20.26
CA GLN A 96 27.90 -15.82 19.64
C GLN A 96 29.16 -15.63 20.49
N THR A 97 29.33 -14.45 21.06
CA THR A 97 30.52 -14.08 21.82
C THR A 97 30.46 -14.44 23.30
N GLY A 98 29.27 -14.69 23.84
CA GLY A 98 29.05 -14.83 25.28
C GLY A 98 29.20 -13.52 26.08
N VAL A 99 29.43 -12.40 25.41
CA VAL A 99 29.57 -11.09 26.05
C VAL A 99 28.20 -10.40 26.04
N TYR A 100 27.59 -10.26 27.21
CA TYR A 100 26.29 -9.67 27.38
C TYR A 100 26.39 -8.24 27.90
N HIS A 101 25.70 -7.33 27.21
CA HIS A 101 25.52 -5.92 27.61
C HIS A 101 24.07 -5.51 27.31
N GLU A 102 23.70 -4.34 27.76
CA GLU A 102 22.36 -3.79 27.46
C GLU A 102 22.24 -3.51 25.95
N ASN A 103 21.21 -4.06 25.32
CA ASN A 103 20.88 -3.68 23.97
C ASN A 103 19.92 -2.49 24.01
N VAL A 104 20.51 -1.31 23.88
CA VAL A 104 19.81 -0.01 24.00
C VAL A 104 18.63 0.13 23.04
N LEU A 105 18.59 -0.61 21.94
CA LEU A 105 17.49 -0.59 20.95
C LEU A 105 16.19 -1.22 21.47
N PHE A 106 16.17 -1.80 22.67
CA PHE A 106 14.93 -2.20 23.33
C PHE A 106 14.24 -1.06 24.10
N ASP A 107 14.89 0.09 24.25
CA ASP A 107 14.28 1.27 24.84
C ASP A 107 13.04 1.70 24.03
N LYS A 108 12.01 2.17 24.76
CA LYS A 108 10.72 2.60 24.16
C LYS A 108 10.88 3.78 23.18
N ARG A 109 11.92 4.59 23.32
CA ARG A 109 12.23 5.72 22.43
C ARG A 109 12.46 5.28 20.98
N PHE A 110 12.92 4.04 20.76
CA PHE A 110 13.13 3.46 19.42
C PHE A 110 11.87 2.83 18.80
N LYS A 111 10.71 3.09 19.35
CA LYS A 111 9.44 2.80 18.68
C LYS A 111 8.99 4.06 17.94
N PHE A 112 9.54 4.28 16.74
CA PHE A 112 9.08 5.38 15.90
C PHE A 112 7.62 5.14 15.52
N SER A 113 6.71 5.95 16.08
CA SER A 113 5.33 5.88 15.69
C SER A 113 5.19 6.49 14.30
N LEU A 114 4.62 5.75 13.37
CA LEU A 114 4.22 6.27 12.06
C LEU A 114 3.29 7.49 12.18
N SER A 115 2.78 7.74 13.37
CA SER A 115 1.76 8.75 13.65
C SER A 115 2.30 10.18 13.83
N ALA A 116 3.55 10.37 14.26
CA ALA A 116 4.01 11.73 14.64
C ALA A 116 4.36 12.60 13.43
N SER A 117 4.98 12.04 12.38
CA SER A 117 5.41 12.83 11.22
C SER A 117 4.40 12.93 10.08
N ARG A 118 3.36 12.10 10.09
CA ARG A 118 2.31 12.09 9.04
C ARG A 118 0.99 12.74 9.47
N LYS A 119 0.77 12.97 10.77
CA LYS A 119 -0.52 13.50 11.25
C LYS A 119 -0.80 14.93 10.80
N ASP A 120 0.23 15.71 10.53
CA ASP A 120 0.05 17.12 10.13
C ASP A 120 0.01 17.35 8.62
N GLU A 121 0.46 16.37 7.81
CA GLU A 121 0.58 16.53 6.35
C GLU A 121 -0.35 15.62 5.53
N THR A 122 -1.01 14.63 6.14
CA THR A 122 -1.91 13.76 5.39
C THR A 122 -3.26 14.46 5.24
N PRO A 123 -3.67 14.85 4.03
CA PRO A 123 -4.98 15.45 3.83
C PRO A 123 -6.05 14.47 4.29
N ILE A 124 -7.04 14.97 5.02
CA ILE A 124 -8.21 14.16 5.39
C ILE A 124 -8.89 13.77 4.09
N VAL A 125 -8.87 12.48 3.77
CA VAL A 125 -9.56 11.96 2.60
C VAL A 125 -11.05 11.90 2.93
N THR A 126 -11.83 12.71 2.26
CA THR A 126 -13.30 12.73 2.35
C THR A 126 -13.89 12.32 0.99
N LYS A 127 -15.21 12.14 0.94
CA LYS A 127 -15.91 11.90 -0.32
C LYS A 127 -15.67 13.07 -1.30
N GLU A 128 -15.74 14.31 -0.83
CA GLU A 128 -15.48 15.51 -1.64
C GLU A 128 -14.03 15.56 -2.16
N THR A 129 -13.09 15.02 -1.39
CA THR A 129 -11.70 14.88 -1.84
C THR A 129 -11.60 13.87 -2.99
N LEU A 130 -12.33 12.76 -2.90
CA LEU A 130 -12.38 11.77 -3.98
C LEU A 130 -13.03 12.35 -5.25
N GLU A 131 -14.11 13.11 -5.12
CA GLU A 131 -14.75 13.81 -6.24
C GLU A 131 -13.79 14.80 -6.94
N ARG A 132 -13.01 15.57 -6.17
CA ARG A 132 -11.96 16.44 -6.74
C ARG A 132 -10.85 15.66 -7.44
N VAL A 133 -10.47 14.49 -6.93
CA VAL A 133 -9.53 13.60 -7.62
C VAL A 133 -10.10 13.15 -8.95
N CYS A 134 -11.37 12.80 -9.00
CA CYS A 134 -12.06 12.41 -10.23
C CYS A 134 -12.05 13.53 -11.29
N LEU A 135 -12.30 14.79 -10.88
CA LEU A 135 -12.18 15.95 -11.79
C LEU A 135 -10.74 16.13 -12.31
N SER A 136 -9.73 15.94 -11.45
CA SER A 136 -8.32 16.04 -11.87
C SER A 136 -7.90 14.92 -12.83
N LEU A 137 -8.57 13.76 -12.82
CA LEU A 137 -8.36 12.68 -13.79
C LEU A 137 -8.85 13.11 -15.19
N ASP A 138 -9.97 13.81 -15.28
CA ASP A 138 -10.49 14.35 -16.55
C ASP A 138 -9.54 15.38 -17.19
N GLU A 139 -8.77 16.09 -16.38
CA GLU A 139 -7.77 17.06 -16.89
C GLU A 139 -6.49 16.42 -17.41
N MET A 140 -6.19 15.19 -16.98
CA MET A 140 -4.90 14.54 -17.30
C MET A 140 -5.02 13.42 -18.32
N PHE A 141 -6.13 12.72 -18.33
CA PHE A 141 -6.38 11.57 -19.20
C PHE A 141 -7.50 11.87 -20.18
N ASP A 142 -7.51 11.14 -21.29
CA ASP A 142 -8.69 11.15 -22.14
C ASP A 142 -9.90 10.52 -21.42
N SER A 143 -11.09 10.70 -21.98
CA SER A 143 -12.34 10.34 -21.30
C SER A 143 -12.40 8.89 -20.87
N VAL A 144 -11.90 7.95 -21.69
CA VAL A 144 -12.00 6.52 -21.41
C VAL A 144 -10.98 6.08 -20.36
N GLU A 145 -9.73 6.56 -20.45
CA GLU A 145 -8.74 6.32 -19.39
C GLU A 145 -9.15 7.00 -18.07
N ALA A 146 -9.70 8.23 -18.13
CA ALA A 146 -10.19 8.92 -16.95
C ALA A 146 -11.29 8.13 -16.25
N ASP A 147 -12.28 7.62 -16.99
CA ASP A 147 -13.38 6.84 -16.44
C ASP A 147 -12.93 5.52 -15.85
N LEU A 148 -11.96 4.84 -16.48
CA LEU A 148 -11.32 3.67 -15.89
C LEU A 148 -10.72 4.01 -14.51
N TYR A 149 -9.90 5.06 -14.43
CA TYR A 149 -9.23 5.39 -13.18
C TYR A 149 -10.21 5.89 -12.11
N LYS A 150 -11.24 6.65 -12.47
CA LYS A 150 -12.33 7.02 -11.56
C LYS A 150 -13.02 5.77 -11.01
N LEU A 151 -13.36 4.81 -11.89
CA LEU A 151 -13.97 3.56 -11.47
C LEU A 151 -13.08 2.79 -10.49
N LEU A 152 -11.77 2.68 -10.75
CA LEU A 152 -10.83 2.04 -9.83
C LEU A 152 -10.79 2.73 -8.45
N TYR A 153 -10.78 4.06 -8.39
CA TYR A 153 -10.83 4.81 -7.14
C TYR A 153 -12.14 4.55 -6.36
N TRP A 154 -13.29 4.60 -7.04
CA TRP A 154 -14.59 4.35 -6.43
C TRP A 154 -14.80 2.90 -6.00
N LEU A 155 -14.28 1.93 -6.76
CA LEU A 155 -14.27 0.53 -6.35
C LEU A 155 -13.46 0.31 -5.07
N CYS A 156 -12.30 0.94 -4.95
CA CYS A 156 -11.53 0.89 -3.71
C CYS A 156 -12.28 1.52 -2.53
N TYR A 157 -12.91 2.67 -2.73
CA TYR A 157 -13.74 3.31 -1.71
C TYR A 157 -14.98 2.48 -1.36
N SER A 158 -15.49 1.65 -2.26
CA SER A 158 -16.62 0.76 -2.03
C SER A 158 -16.24 -0.55 -1.33
N GLY A 159 -14.95 -0.97 -1.35
CA GLY A 159 -14.51 -2.18 -0.64
C GLY A 159 -13.53 -3.08 -1.39
N CYS A 160 -13.11 -2.74 -2.60
CA CYS A 160 -12.03 -3.44 -3.29
C CYS A 160 -10.67 -3.05 -2.65
N PHE A 161 -9.92 -4.05 -2.20
CA PHE A 161 -8.71 -3.79 -1.41
C PHE A 161 -7.46 -3.55 -2.27
N ASP A 162 -7.29 -4.31 -3.34
CA ASP A 162 -6.09 -4.29 -4.18
C ASP A 162 -6.40 -4.63 -5.64
N TYR A 163 -5.36 -4.65 -6.48
CA TYR A 163 -5.52 -5.00 -7.89
C TYR A 163 -6.03 -6.42 -8.13
N ASN A 164 -5.84 -7.36 -7.19
CA ASN A 164 -6.42 -8.67 -7.33
C ASN A 164 -7.95 -8.60 -7.24
N ASP A 165 -8.48 -7.84 -6.28
CA ASP A 165 -9.91 -7.59 -6.20
C ASP A 165 -10.43 -6.90 -7.46
N LEU A 166 -9.72 -5.85 -7.93
CA LEU A 166 -10.13 -5.04 -9.08
C LEU A 166 -10.10 -5.79 -10.41
N LEU A 167 -9.18 -6.76 -10.59
CA LEU A 167 -8.94 -7.41 -11.87
C LEU A 167 -9.51 -8.84 -11.97
N THR A 168 -10.23 -9.33 -10.96
CA THR A 168 -10.71 -10.72 -10.97
C THR A 168 -12.20 -10.89 -11.15
N PHE A 169 -13.02 -9.90 -10.78
CA PHE A 169 -14.46 -10.04 -10.94
C PHE A 169 -14.89 -9.90 -12.40
N LYS A 170 -15.96 -10.60 -12.76
CA LYS A 170 -16.52 -10.70 -14.11
C LYS A 170 -17.96 -10.19 -14.13
N ASP A 171 -18.55 -10.03 -15.30
CA ASP A 171 -19.96 -9.62 -15.45
C ASP A 171 -20.91 -10.43 -14.58
N LYS A 172 -20.74 -11.75 -14.54
CA LYS A 172 -21.56 -12.65 -13.71
C LYS A 172 -21.45 -12.44 -12.20
N ASP A 173 -20.41 -11.73 -11.76
CA ASP A 173 -20.18 -11.42 -10.35
C ASP A 173 -20.85 -10.09 -9.94
N ILE A 174 -21.47 -9.38 -10.91
CA ILE A 174 -22.15 -8.11 -10.71
C ILE A 174 -23.66 -8.39 -10.63
N ASP A 175 -24.26 -7.90 -9.56
CA ASP A 175 -25.72 -7.85 -9.39
C ASP A 175 -26.15 -6.39 -9.56
N MET A 176 -26.69 -6.08 -10.75
CA MET A 176 -27.09 -4.71 -11.12
C MET A 176 -28.29 -4.24 -10.33
N ASP A 177 -29.22 -5.12 -9.97
CA ASP A 177 -30.42 -4.77 -9.19
C ASP A 177 -30.06 -4.51 -7.73
N ALA A 178 -29.22 -5.36 -7.13
CA ALA A 178 -28.76 -5.20 -5.77
C ALA A 178 -27.59 -4.20 -5.63
N ARG A 179 -27.03 -3.71 -6.74
CA ARG A 179 -25.84 -2.85 -6.83
C ARG A 179 -24.65 -3.41 -6.05
N THR A 180 -24.32 -4.67 -6.30
CA THR A 180 -23.26 -5.35 -5.60
C THR A 180 -22.32 -6.08 -6.52
N ILE A 181 -21.07 -6.24 -6.07
CA ILE A 181 -20.08 -7.11 -6.72
C ILE A 181 -19.69 -8.22 -5.75
N LYS A 182 -19.59 -9.44 -6.28
CA LYS A 182 -19.09 -10.59 -5.54
C LYS A 182 -17.63 -10.84 -5.85
N ILE A 183 -16.76 -10.76 -4.84
CA ILE A 183 -15.33 -11.05 -4.94
C ILE A 183 -14.98 -12.16 -3.94
N GLY A 184 -14.81 -13.39 -4.46
CA GLY A 184 -14.66 -14.57 -3.61
C GLY A 184 -15.89 -14.79 -2.72
N SER A 185 -15.69 -14.77 -1.39
CA SER A 185 -16.78 -14.89 -0.40
C SER A 185 -17.42 -13.56 -0.02
N ARG A 186 -16.87 -12.44 -0.46
CA ARG A 186 -17.29 -11.08 -0.07
C ARG A 186 -18.35 -10.55 -1.02
N LYS A 187 -19.33 -9.85 -0.47
CA LYS A 187 -20.33 -9.06 -1.21
C LYS A 187 -20.06 -7.58 -0.93
N ILE A 188 -19.67 -6.85 -1.96
CA ILE A 188 -19.33 -5.43 -1.89
C ILE A 188 -20.51 -4.63 -2.40
N HIS A 189 -21.02 -3.70 -1.59
CA HIS A 189 -22.07 -2.78 -1.97
C HIS A 189 -21.49 -1.54 -2.62
N LEU A 190 -21.88 -1.29 -3.87
CA LEU A 190 -21.38 -0.15 -4.63
C LEU A 190 -22.05 1.15 -4.16
N LYS A 191 -21.25 2.20 -4.06
CA LYS A 191 -21.78 3.57 -3.92
C LYS A 191 -22.41 4.02 -5.23
N ASP A 192 -23.34 4.96 -5.17
CA ASP A 192 -24.10 5.41 -6.36
C ASP A 192 -23.15 5.88 -7.47
N GLU A 193 -22.12 6.65 -7.15
CA GLU A 193 -21.13 7.14 -8.10
C GLU A 193 -20.32 6.00 -8.73
N CYS A 194 -19.96 5.00 -7.93
CA CYS A 194 -19.30 3.82 -8.41
C CYS A 194 -20.17 3.01 -9.37
N PHE A 195 -21.45 2.89 -9.04
CA PHE A 195 -22.41 2.13 -9.82
C PHE A 195 -22.68 2.79 -11.19
N GLU A 196 -22.80 4.11 -11.24
CA GLU A 196 -22.98 4.83 -12.50
C GLU A 196 -21.75 4.73 -13.41
N LEU A 197 -20.54 4.85 -12.84
CA LEU A 197 -19.28 4.60 -13.59
C LEU A 197 -19.17 3.17 -14.09
N LEU A 198 -19.62 2.20 -13.28
CA LEU A 198 -19.61 0.79 -13.65
C LEU A 198 -20.55 0.50 -14.81
N LYS A 199 -21.77 1.07 -14.82
CA LYS A 199 -22.70 0.97 -15.95
C LYS A 199 -22.09 1.55 -17.22
N HIS A 200 -21.46 2.73 -17.09
CA HIS A 200 -20.82 3.40 -18.21
C HIS A 200 -19.64 2.58 -18.77
N HIS A 201 -18.85 1.98 -17.88
CA HIS A 201 -17.74 1.11 -18.24
C HIS A 201 -18.20 -0.20 -18.89
N HIS A 202 -19.43 -0.65 -18.66
CA HIS A 202 -20.04 -1.84 -19.29
C HIS A 202 -20.60 -1.54 -20.68
N ASP A 203 -20.72 -0.29 -21.08
CA ASP A 203 -21.18 0.06 -22.43
C ASP A 203 -20.05 -0.18 -23.45
N GLU A 204 -20.13 -1.32 -24.14
CA GLU A 204 -19.17 -1.71 -25.17
C GLU A 204 -18.99 -0.68 -26.28
N ASN A 205 -20.01 0.17 -26.54
CA ASN A 205 -19.93 1.21 -27.54
C ASN A 205 -18.90 2.31 -27.19
N MET A 206 -18.59 2.50 -25.91
CA MET A 206 -17.53 3.43 -25.48
C MET A 206 -16.16 3.04 -26.03
N TYR A 207 -15.89 1.74 -26.14
CA TYR A 207 -14.56 1.24 -26.52
C TYR A 207 -14.38 1.14 -28.04
N GLN A 208 -15.45 1.02 -28.79
CA GLN A 208 -15.42 0.95 -30.27
C GLN A 208 -15.01 2.27 -30.92
N ASN A 209 -15.16 3.40 -30.25
CA ASN A 209 -14.79 4.72 -30.73
C ASN A 209 -13.41 5.21 -30.29
N TYR A 210 -12.64 4.39 -29.56
CA TYR A 210 -11.37 4.75 -28.95
C TYR A 210 -10.18 4.46 -29.88
N ARG A 211 -10.02 5.28 -30.91
CA ARG A 211 -9.21 4.93 -32.10
C ARG A 211 -7.82 5.53 -32.22
N PHE A 212 -7.38 6.45 -31.39
CA PHE A 212 -6.21 7.23 -31.83
C PHE A 212 -4.86 6.83 -31.25
N THR A 213 -4.78 6.21 -30.06
CA THR A 213 -3.51 5.84 -29.44
C THR A 213 -3.54 4.53 -28.66
N SER A 214 -4.68 4.04 -28.22
CA SER A 214 -4.80 2.81 -27.47
C SER A 214 -6.08 2.03 -27.80
N ILE A 215 -6.07 0.75 -27.49
CA ILE A 215 -7.24 -0.11 -27.56
C ILE A 215 -7.51 -0.67 -26.15
N MET A 216 -8.76 -0.73 -25.76
CA MET A 216 -9.18 -1.29 -24.47
C MET A 216 -9.49 -2.77 -24.61
N VAL A 217 -8.94 -3.61 -23.73
CA VAL A 217 -9.21 -5.05 -23.73
C VAL A 217 -9.39 -5.56 -22.29
N PRO A 218 -10.32 -6.52 -22.06
CA PRO A 218 -10.55 -7.09 -20.73
C PRO A 218 -9.38 -7.98 -20.29
N TYR A 219 -8.94 -7.84 -19.07
CA TYR A 219 -7.89 -8.71 -18.52
C TYR A 219 -8.46 -10.07 -18.14
N HIS A 220 -8.06 -11.16 -18.85
CA HIS A 220 -8.57 -12.53 -18.65
C HIS A 220 -10.11 -12.61 -18.58
N GLY A 221 -10.79 -11.82 -19.39
CA GLY A 221 -12.25 -11.72 -19.36
C GLY A 221 -12.81 -11.14 -18.05
N SER A 222 -12.03 -10.33 -17.35
CA SER A 222 -12.52 -9.53 -16.22
C SER A 222 -13.43 -8.42 -16.72
N PHE A 223 -14.22 -7.87 -15.80
CA PHE A 223 -15.05 -6.70 -16.10
C PHE A 223 -14.19 -5.46 -16.41
N ILE A 224 -13.00 -5.34 -15.84
CA ILE A 224 -12.13 -4.18 -16.03
C ILE A 224 -11.33 -4.29 -17.30
N TRP A 225 -11.48 -3.31 -18.17
CA TRP A 225 -10.77 -3.18 -19.43
C TRP A 225 -9.49 -2.37 -19.25
N ILE A 226 -8.40 -2.82 -19.86
CA ILE A 226 -7.07 -2.25 -19.70
C ILE A 226 -6.63 -1.60 -21.01
N PRO A 227 -6.09 -0.37 -21.00
CA PRO A 227 -5.60 0.30 -22.19
C PRO A 227 -4.28 -0.31 -22.70
N PHE A 228 -4.22 -0.54 -24.01
CA PHE A 228 -3.02 -0.91 -24.75
C PHE A 228 -2.69 0.13 -25.80
N TRP A 229 -1.48 0.61 -25.83
CA TRP A 229 -1.00 1.49 -26.85
C TRP A 229 -0.81 0.74 -28.16
N VAL A 230 -1.41 1.24 -29.23
CA VAL A 230 -1.25 0.68 -30.56
C VAL A 230 0.16 1.03 -31.06
N SER A 231 0.95 0.02 -31.45
CA SER A 231 2.28 0.24 -31.98
C SER A 231 2.22 0.90 -33.36
N ALA A 232 3.31 1.55 -33.78
CA ALA A 232 3.37 2.16 -35.11
C ALA A 232 3.14 1.16 -36.26
N GLU A 233 3.53 -0.10 -36.04
CA GLU A 233 3.37 -1.21 -37.01
C GLU A 233 1.93 -1.70 -37.11
N ASP A 234 1.09 -1.38 -36.13
CA ASP A 234 -0.29 -1.86 -36.05
C ASP A 234 -1.33 -0.80 -36.50
N LYS A 235 -0.89 0.39 -36.86
CA LYS A 235 -1.79 1.52 -37.18
C LYS A 235 -2.75 1.26 -38.34
N ASP A 236 -2.34 0.40 -39.27
CA ASP A 236 -3.12 0.08 -40.45
C ASP A 236 -4.02 -1.15 -40.27
N LYS A 237 -4.00 -1.78 -39.09
CA LYS A 237 -4.87 -2.92 -38.79
C LYS A 237 -6.30 -2.50 -38.51
N SER A 238 -7.26 -3.37 -38.79
CA SER A 238 -8.66 -3.19 -38.38
C SER A 238 -8.81 -3.27 -36.86
N ASP A 239 -9.89 -2.71 -36.34
CA ASP A 239 -10.18 -2.75 -34.87
C ASP A 239 -10.32 -4.19 -34.38
N ILE A 240 -10.87 -5.10 -35.17
CA ILE A 240 -11.02 -6.51 -34.82
C ILE A 240 -9.65 -7.15 -34.65
N GLU A 241 -8.75 -6.97 -35.63
CA GLU A 241 -7.41 -7.56 -35.60
C GLU A 241 -6.58 -6.97 -34.42
N LEU A 242 -6.76 -5.69 -34.11
CA LEU A 242 -6.12 -5.05 -32.96
C LEU A 242 -6.66 -5.61 -31.66
N PHE A 243 -7.98 -5.73 -31.53
CA PHE A 243 -8.62 -6.26 -30.33
C PHE A 243 -8.17 -7.70 -30.06
N GLU A 244 -8.22 -8.59 -31.05
CA GLU A 244 -7.78 -9.97 -30.92
C GLU A 244 -6.31 -10.06 -30.50
N LYS A 245 -5.41 -9.33 -31.21
CA LYS A 245 -3.98 -9.30 -30.88
C LYS A 245 -3.72 -8.85 -29.46
N TYR A 246 -4.31 -7.73 -29.05
CA TYR A 246 -4.03 -7.17 -27.73
C TYR A 246 -4.75 -7.94 -26.60
N GLN A 247 -5.87 -8.59 -26.88
CA GLN A 247 -6.52 -9.50 -25.94
C GLN A 247 -5.64 -10.73 -25.68
N GLU A 248 -5.08 -11.34 -26.73
CA GLU A 248 -4.15 -12.46 -26.61
C GLU A 248 -2.91 -12.04 -25.78
N LEU A 249 -2.26 -10.94 -26.14
CA LEU A 249 -1.14 -10.39 -25.38
C LEU A 249 -1.49 -10.07 -23.93
N ASN A 250 -2.71 -9.65 -23.66
CA ASN A 250 -3.16 -9.36 -22.30
C ASN A 250 -3.37 -10.64 -21.50
N ASN A 251 -3.89 -11.68 -22.11
CA ASN A 251 -4.09 -12.99 -21.47
C ASN A 251 -2.76 -13.67 -21.12
N GLU A 252 -1.68 -13.37 -21.82
CA GLU A 252 -0.34 -13.85 -21.50
C GLU A 252 0.34 -13.08 -20.36
N ARG A 253 -0.18 -11.88 -20.01
CA ARG A 253 0.41 -11.05 -18.94
C ARG A 253 0.02 -11.58 -17.57
N SER A 254 1.01 -11.65 -16.67
CA SER A 254 0.71 -11.90 -15.27
C SER A 254 -0.03 -10.72 -14.65
N MET A 255 -0.90 -10.99 -13.67
CA MET A 255 -1.61 -9.97 -12.89
C MET A 255 -0.68 -8.90 -12.34
N ASN A 256 0.48 -9.30 -11.82
CA ASN A 256 1.47 -8.36 -11.30
C ASN A 256 1.97 -7.37 -12.36
N ARG A 257 2.03 -7.78 -13.62
CA ARG A 257 2.47 -6.91 -14.71
C ARG A 257 1.40 -5.87 -15.05
N VAL A 258 0.14 -6.27 -15.09
CA VAL A 258 -0.99 -5.35 -15.29
C VAL A 258 -1.15 -4.40 -14.11
N ALA A 259 -1.13 -4.92 -12.89
CA ALA A 259 -1.18 -4.12 -11.67
C ALA A 259 -0.05 -3.07 -11.61
N ASN A 260 1.17 -3.45 -12.00
CA ASN A 260 2.30 -2.52 -12.09
C ASN A 260 2.10 -1.44 -13.16
N LEU A 261 1.48 -1.77 -14.29
CA LEU A 261 1.15 -0.79 -15.33
C LEU A 261 0.19 0.28 -14.78
N LEU A 262 -0.93 -0.15 -14.24
CA LEU A 262 -1.95 0.74 -13.64
C LEU A 262 -1.35 1.54 -12.47
N SER A 263 -0.57 0.89 -11.60
CA SER A 263 0.08 1.54 -10.47
C SER A 263 1.07 2.65 -10.89
N ARG A 264 1.82 2.44 -11.97
CA ARG A 264 2.74 3.47 -12.49
C ARG A 264 2.00 4.68 -13.03
N LYS A 265 0.92 4.48 -13.78
CA LYS A 265 0.07 5.56 -14.29
C LYS A 265 -0.55 6.36 -13.15
N MET A 266 -1.10 5.66 -12.14
CA MET A 266 -1.64 6.31 -10.95
C MET A 266 -0.57 7.02 -10.10
N ALA A 267 0.65 6.50 -10.04
CA ALA A 267 1.75 7.16 -9.36
C ALA A 267 2.19 8.45 -10.08
N GLN A 268 2.20 8.41 -11.42
CA GLN A 268 2.46 9.59 -12.24
C GLN A 268 1.39 10.66 -12.01
N PHE A 269 0.12 10.31 -12.13
CA PHE A 269 -1.01 11.20 -11.86
C PHE A 269 -0.91 11.86 -10.48
N ARG A 270 -0.71 11.06 -9.42
CA ARG A 270 -0.57 11.58 -8.07
C ARG A 270 0.59 12.56 -7.94
N LYS A 271 1.71 12.29 -8.61
CA LYS A 271 2.88 13.16 -8.60
C LYS A 271 2.59 14.49 -9.32
N GLU A 272 2.00 14.44 -10.51
CA GLU A 272 1.73 15.63 -11.34
C GLU A 272 0.66 16.54 -10.72
N LYS A 273 -0.38 15.96 -10.12
CA LYS A 273 -1.48 16.70 -9.49
C LYS A 273 -1.26 16.95 -7.99
N ASN A 274 -0.09 16.54 -7.44
CA ASN A 274 0.21 16.62 -6.01
C ASN A 274 -0.86 15.99 -5.11
N ILE A 275 -1.38 14.84 -5.53
CA ILE A 275 -2.46 14.12 -4.84
C ILE A 275 -1.85 13.00 -3.98
N MET A 276 -2.11 13.02 -2.66
CA MET A 276 -1.57 12.07 -1.68
C MET A 276 -2.53 10.90 -1.37
N ILE A 277 -3.45 10.58 -2.28
CA ILE A 277 -4.47 9.55 -2.09
C ILE A 277 -4.07 8.27 -2.80
N SER A 278 -3.93 7.17 -2.07
CA SER A 278 -3.69 5.81 -2.59
C SER A 278 -4.95 4.93 -2.46
N PHE A 279 -5.00 3.83 -3.19
CA PHE A 279 -6.14 2.91 -3.16
C PHE A 279 -6.39 2.32 -1.77
N ASP A 280 -5.33 1.98 -1.05
CA ASP A 280 -5.44 1.45 0.32
C ASP A 280 -6.02 2.49 1.30
N VAL A 281 -5.65 3.76 1.17
CA VAL A 281 -6.24 4.84 1.99
C VAL A 281 -7.74 4.98 1.70
N LEU A 282 -8.16 4.89 0.44
CA LEU A 282 -9.58 4.94 0.07
C LEU A 282 -10.37 3.76 0.60
N TYR A 283 -9.80 2.56 0.51
CA TYR A 283 -10.44 1.37 1.07
C TYR A 283 -10.72 1.54 2.57
N TYR A 284 -9.74 1.97 3.35
CA TYR A 284 -9.93 2.20 4.78
C TYR A 284 -10.86 3.40 5.06
N ARG A 285 -10.85 4.41 4.20
CA ARG A 285 -11.79 5.52 4.31
C ARG A 285 -13.22 5.08 4.10
N GLY A 286 -13.49 4.27 3.10
CA GLY A 286 -14.83 3.74 2.85
C GLY A 286 -15.36 2.91 4.02
N ILE A 287 -14.51 2.08 4.65
CA ILE A 287 -14.86 1.35 5.88
C ILE A 287 -15.19 2.33 7.02
N TYR A 288 -14.34 3.34 7.21
CA TYR A 288 -14.54 4.32 8.28
C TYR A 288 -15.86 5.09 8.12
N ASP A 289 -16.17 5.57 6.92
CA ASP A 289 -17.43 6.26 6.63
C ASP A 289 -18.65 5.36 6.84
N TYR A 290 -18.53 4.08 6.46
CA TYR A 290 -19.59 3.10 6.73
C TYR A 290 -19.81 2.90 8.24
N MET A 291 -18.74 2.79 9.02
CA MET A 291 -18.81 2.68 10.47
C MET A 291 -19.47 3.92 11.10
N LEU A 292 -19.05 5.13 10.66
CA LEU A 292 -19.65 6.39 11.15
C LEU A 292 -21.16 6.45 10.90
N GLN A 293 -21.60 6.04 9.73
CA GLN A 293 -23.01 6.01 9.37
C GLN A 293 -23.81 4.98 10.19
N LYS A 294 -23.20 3.83 10.48
CA LYS A 294 -23.87 2.70 11.11
C LYS A 294 -23.95 2.78 12.63
N ILE A 295 -22.87 3.19 13.27
CA ILE A 295 -22.74 3.15 14.75
C ILE A 295 -22.34 4.49 15.38
N GLY A 296 -22.17 5.55 14.57
CA GLY A 296 -21.76 6.87 15.03
C GLY A 296 -20.26 6.97 15.37
N TYR A 297 -19.82 8.21 15.63
CA TYR A 297 -18.41 8.53 15.84
C TYR A 297 -17.83 7.86 17.11
N ASP A 298 -18.49 8.06 18.27
CA ASP A 298 -17.95 7.59 19.54
C ASP A 298 -17.74 6.08 19.58
N ARG A 299 -18.75 5.31 19.11
CA ARG A 299 -18.65 3.84 19.04
C ARG A 299 -17.62 3.38 18.01
N THR A 300 -17.48 4.11 16.89
CA THR A 300 -16.43 3.82 15.90
C THR A 300 -15.04 3.98 16.51
N VAL A 301 -14.77 5.09 17.21
CA VAL A 301 -13.50 5.34 17.89
C VAL A 301 -13.23 4.29 18.96
N GLU A 302 -14.22 3.95 19.75
CA GLU A 302 -14.12 2.91 20.78
C GLU A 302 -13.72 1.56 20.19
N LEU A 303 -14.43 1.07 19.15
CA LEU A 303 -14.11 -0.21 18.50
C LEU A 303 -12.72 -0.22 17.85
N ILE A 304 -12.35 0.89 17.20
CA ILE A 304 -11.04 1.00 16.53
C ILE A 304 -9.90 1.06 17.56
N ARG A 305 -10.06 1.80 18.66
CA ARG A 305 -9.05 1.95 19.70
C ARG A 305 -9.08 0.87 20.78
N SER A 306 -10.14 0.04 20.83
CA SER A 306 -10.22 -1.06 21.79
C SER A 306 -8.95 -1.91 21.73
N LYS A 307 -8.25 -2.05 22.85
CA LYS A 307 -7.05 -2.90 22.92
C LYS A 307 -7.48 -4.33 22.71
N GLY A 308 -7.05 -4.94 21.61
CA GLY A 308 -7.32 -6.34 21.26
C GLY A 308 -6.64 -7.37 22.16
N ASN A 309 -6.39 -7.01 23.44
CA ASN A 309 -5.87 -7.90 24.44
C ASN A 309 -7.02 -8.71 25.03
N ARG A 310 -6.98 -10.00 24.80
CA ARG A 310 -7.56 -11.17 25.52
C ARG A 310 -8.86 -11.01 26.33
N GLY A 311 -9.50 -9.84 26.37
CA GLY A 311 -10.61 -9.54 27.26
C GLY A 311 -11.87 -8.96 26.61
N ASN A 312 -11.84 -8.45 25.38
CA ASN A 312 -13.04 -7.89 24.74
C ASN A 312 -13.37 -8.61 23.43
N THR A 313 -13.89 -9.83 23.57
CA THR A 313 -14.35 -10.66 22.45
C THR A 313 -15.58 -10.06 21.78
N GLU A 314 -16.40 -9.28 22.49
CA GLU A 314 -17.62 -8.64 22.00
C GLU A 314 -17.31 -7.53 21.00
N ASP A 315 -16.41 -6.61 21.34
CA ASP A 315 -15.97 -5.54 20.42
C ASP A 315 -15.35 -6.10 19.14
N LEU A 316 -14.55 -7.16 19.27
CA LEU A 316 -13.94 -7.79 18.10
C LEU A 316 -15.00 -8.49 17.23
N ALA A 317 -16.00 -9.09 17.83
CA ALA A 317 -17.11 -9.74 17.14
C ALA A 317 -17.99 -8.69 16.43
N GLU A 318 -18.33 -7.60 17.11
CA GLU A 318 -19.07 -6.49 16.54
C GLU A 318 -18.32 -5.86 15.34
N LEU A 319 -17.04 -5.54 15.52
CA LEU A 319 -16.22 -5.00 14.45
C LEU A 319 -16.15 -5.97 13.26
N THR A 320 -15.93 -7.26 13.52
CA THR A 320 -15.89 -8.28 12.46
C THR A 320 -17.21 -8.35 11.70
N LYS A 321 -18.34 -8.24 12.40
CA LYS A 321 -19.67 -8.20 11.77
C LYS A 321 -19.81 -6.99 10.86
N ILE A 322 -19.45 -5.80 11.33
CA ILE A 322 -19.52 -4.56 10.55
C ILE A 322 -18.61 -4.65 9.30
N LEU A 323 -17.38 -5.15 9.47
CA LEU A 323 -16.45 -5.32 8.35
C LEU A 323 -16.99 -6.29 7.28
N LYS A 324 -17.60 -7.40 7.70
CA LYS A 324 -18.24 -8.36 6.77
C LYS A 324 -19.43 -7.74 6.03
N GLU A 325 -20.26 -7.00 6.72
CA GLU A 325 -21.41 -6.30 6.10
C GLU A 325 -20.97 -5.24 5.07
N TYR A 326 -19.85 -4.56 5.32
CA TYR A 326 -19.25 -3.67 4.33
C TYR A 326 -18.64 -4.42 3.14
N GLY A 327 -18.33 -5.70 3.27
CA GLY A 327 -17.59 -6.48 2.29
C GLY A 327 -16.06 -6.36 2.41
N ALA A 328 -15.57 -5.88 3.56
CA ALA A 328 -14.15 -5.77 3.83
C ALA A 328 -13.47 -7.15 3.98
N ARG A 329 -12.15 -7.19 3.71
CA ARG A 329 -11.32 -8.35 4.10
C ARG A 329 -11.23 -8.46 5.60
N CYS A 330 -11.71 -9.56 6.16
CA CYS A 330 -11.68 -9.86 7.59
C CYS A 330 -11.66 -11.37 7.85
N GLU A 331 -11.10 -12.12 6.91
CA GLU A 331 -11.04 -13.58 6.98
C GLU A 331 -10.08 -14.08 8.06
N ILE A 332 -8.98 -13.34 8.24
CA ILE A 332 -8.01 -13.63 9.29
C ILE A 332 -7.91 -12.47 10.29
N LYS A 333 -7.53 -12.80 11.50
CA LYS A 333 -7.41 -11.83 12.61
C LYS A 333 -6.48 -10.66 12.29
N ASN A 334 -5.44 -10.91 11.50
CA ASN A 334 -4.50 -9.87 11.08
C ASN A 334 -5.14 -8.81 10.18
N ASP A 335 -6.13 -9.15 9.36
CA ASP A 335 -6.83 -8.18 8.51
C ASP A 335 -7.62 -7.19 9.37
N ILE A 336 -8.27 -7.67 10.43
CA ILE A 336 -9.02 -6.84 11.37
C ILE A 336 -8.08 -5.87 12.09
N TYR A 337 -6.93 -6.35 12.59
CA TYR A 337 -5.95 -5.48 13.25
C TYR A 337 -5.34 -4.46 12.30
N ARG A 338 -5.06 -4.85 11.06
CA ARG A 338 -4.57 -3.94 10.02
C ARG A 338 -5.60 -2.85 9.72
N THR A 339 -6.87 -3.21 9.61
CA THR A 339 -7.96 -2.26 9.41
C THR A 339 -8.08 -1.28 10.57
N LYS A 340 -8.09 -1.77 11.82
CA LYS A 340 -8.08 -0.91 13.01
C LYS A 340 -6.93 0.08 13.00
N TYR A 341 -5.71 -0.41 12.81
CA TYR A 341 -4.52 0.42 12.78
C TYR A 341 -4.57 1.48 11.67
N SER A 342 -4.99 1.09 10.47
CA SER A 342 -5.06 2.01 9.33
C SER A 342 -6.12 3.07 9.51
N ILE A 343 -7.28 2.75 10.11
CA ILE A 343 -8.32 3.73 10.41
C ILE A 343 -7.87 4.67 11.53
N ASP A 344 -7.32 4.15 12.64
CA ASP A 344 -6.86 4.98 13.76
C ASP A 344 -5.77 5.96 13.31
N SER A 345 -4.79 5.46 12.56
CA SER A 345 -3.66 6.28 12.13
C SER A 345 -4.00 7.34 11.08
N ASN A 346 -5.01 7.13 10.24
CA ASN A 346 -5.32 8.03 9.14
C ASN A 346 -6.53 8.95 9.39
N PHE A 347 -7.51 8.51 10.20
CA PHE A 347 -8.81 9.20 10.26
C PHE A 347 -9.27 9.58 11.67
N ILE A 348 -8.72 8.98 12.73
CA ILE A 348 -9.09 9.30 14.11
C ILE A 348 -8.00 10.18 14.74
N ARG A 349 -8.34 11.43 15.06
CA ARG A 349 -7.47 12.41 15.70
C ARG A 349 -7.77 12.56 17.18
#